data_54be66a2568da31aaf6185259d015ca2
#
_entry.id   54be66a2568da31aaf6185259d015ca2
#
_cell.length_a   1.000
_cell.length_b   1.000
_cell.length_c   1.000
_cell.angle_alpha   90.00
_cell.angle_beta   90.00
_cell.angle_gamma   90.00
#
_symmetry.space_group_name_H-M   'P 1'
#
loop_
_entity.id
_entity.type
_entity.pdbx_description
1 polymer ?
#
loop_
_entity_poly.entity_id
_entity_poly.type
_entity_poly.pdbx_seq_one_letter_code
_entity_poly.pdbx_strand_id
1 'polypeptide(L)'
;MDEIDKKLLKEISNTEGEYKGAYNIRKNGQGIERKITENINIVTKKEVSGIDIYVKENTKFEFVHIPVIITQSGLTDVVYNDFYIGKNANVI
;
A
#
# COMPACT_ATOMS: atom_id res chain seq x y z
N MET A 1 13.61 3.26 -4.79
CA MET A 1 12.94 4.58 -4.94
C MET A 1 13.98 5.69 -5.03
N ASP A 2 13.72 6.67 -5.85
CA ASP A 2 14.61 7.82 -5.95
C ASP A 2 14.31 8.87 -4.84
N GLU A 3 15.10 9.92 -4.80
CA GLU A 3 14.97 10.95 -3.77
C GLU A 3 13.64 11.72 -3.84
N ILE A 4 13.11 11.91 -5.03
CA ILE A 4 11.82 12.59 -5.21
C ILE A 4 10.70 11.74 -4.63
N ASP A 5 10.72 10.43 -4.87
CA ASP A 5 9.73 9.51 -4.36
C ASP A 5 9.74 9.45 -2.84
N LYS A 6 10.93 9.39 -2.24
CA LYS A 6 11.08 9.38 -0.78
C LYS A 6 10.54 10.66 -0.15
N LYS A 7 10.81 11.80 -0.79
CA LYS A 7 10.31 13.08 -0.31
C LYS A 7 8.79 13.16 -0.37
N LEU A 8 8.19 12.71 -1.47
CA LEU A 8 6.74 12.71 -1.62
C LEU A 8 6.07 11.79 -0.60
N LEU A 9 6.63 10.61 -0.37
CA LEU A 9 6.12 9.67 0.61
C LEU A 9 6.19 10.22 2.02
N LYS A 10 7.27 10.93 2.35
CA LYS A 10 7.41 11.59 3.64
C LYS A 10 6.33 12.65 3.84
N GLU A 11 6.03 13.45 2.83
CA GLU A 11 5.00 14.47 2.88
C GLU A 11 3.60 13.86 3.03
N ILE A 12 3.31 12.77 2.33
CA ILE A 12 2.01 12.10 2.35
C ILE A 12 1.75 11.40 3.69
N SER A 13 2.73 10.67 4.18
CA SER A 13 2.58 9.82 5.37
C SER A 13 3.04 10.46 6.67
N ASN A 14 3.72 11.59 6.57
CA ASN A 14 4.34 12.26 7.70
C ASN A 14 5.32 11.35 8.46
N THR A 15 6.02 10.48 7.73
CA THR A 15 7.08 9.62 8.27
C THR A 15 8.40 9.96 7.60
N GLU A 16 9.50 9.48 8.15
CA GLU A 16 10.84 9.75 7.63
C GLU A 16 11.25 8.76 6.53
N GLY A 17 10.32 8.35 5.68
CA GLY A 17 10.57 7.43 4.57
C GLY A 17 10.49 5.97 4.95
N GLU A 18 10.12 5.68 6.18
CA GLU A 18 9.87 4.32 6.64
C GLU A 18 8.42 4.17 7.09
N TYR A 19 7.81 3.05 6.74
CA TYR A 19 6.45 2.72 7.12
C TYR A 19 6.46 1.57 8.11
N LYS A 20 5.65 1.69 9.16
CA LYS A 20 5.39 0.58 10.07
C LYS A 20 4.35 -0.33 9.44
N GLY A 21 4.54 -1.65 9.56
CA GLY A 21 3.59 -2.62 9.07
C GLY A 21 3.72 -2.88 7.57
N ALA A 22 2.61 -3.25 6.95
CA ALA A 22 2.57 -3.55 5.52
C ALA A 22 2.42 -2.29 4.67
N TYR A 23 2.96 -2.34 3.46
CA TYR A 23 2.75 -1.24 2.52
C TYR A 23 2.81 -1.72 1.08
N ASN A 24 2.17 -0.96 0.21
CA ASN A 24 2.27 -1.16 -1.22
C ASN A 24 2.32 0.22 -1.88
N ILE A 25 3.44 0.52 -2.51
CA ILE A 25 3.70 1.83 -3.11
C ILE A 25 3.51 1.73 -4.62
N ARG A 26 2.69 2.63 -5.17
CA ARG A 26 2.40 2.70 -6.59
C ARG A 26 2.81 4.06 -7.13
N LYS A 27 3.49 4.06 -8.28
CA LYS A 27 3.95 5.28 -8.93
C LYS A 27 3.58 5.25 -10.41
N ASN A 28 2.89 6.28 -10.86
CA ASN A 28 2.51 6.47 -12.27
C ASN A 28 1.92 5.20 -12.91
N GLY A 29 1.00 4.57 -12.20
CA GLY A 29 0.30 3.39 -12.69
C GLY A 29 1.01 2.07 -12.48
N GLN A 30 2.14 2.04 -11.78
CA GLN A 30 2.92 0.83 -11.56
C GLN A 30 3.29 0.62 -10.10
N GLY A 31 3.21 -0.63 -9.63
CA GLY A 31 3.72 -0.99 -8.31
C GLY A 31 5.24 -0.94 -8.31
N ILE A 32 5.83 -0.26 -7.34
CA ILE A 32 7.28 -0.11 -7.26
C ILE A 32 7.91 -0.72 -6.02
N GLU A 33 7.17 -0.86 -4.93
CA GLU A 33 7.69 -1.44 -3.72
C GLU A 33 6.55 -1.98 -2.85
N ARG A 34 6.79 -3.10 -2.20
CA ARG A 34 5.79 -3.77 -1.36
C ARG A 34 6.46 -4.43 -0.17
N LYS A 35 5.79 -4.35 0.97
CA LYS A 35 6.19 -5.09 2.18
C LYS A 35 4.96 -5.76 2.78
N ILE A 36 5.07 -7.05 3.06
CA ILE A 36 4.05 -7.80 3.79
C ILE A 36 4.53 -8.07 5.21
N THR A 37 3.61 -8.42 6.09
CA THR A 37 3.94 -8.83 7.44
C THR A 37 3.48 -10.26 7.67
N GLU A 38 3.78 -10.81 8.83
CA GLU A 38 3.29 -12.14 9.20
C GLU A 38 1.76 -12.23 9.16
N ASN A 39 1.08 -11.13 9.49
CA ASN A 39 -0.37 -11.08 9.60
C ASN A 39 -1.08 -10.43 8.39
N ILE A 40 -0.33 -9.75 7.54
CA ILE A 40 -0.91 -9.01 6.41
C ILE A 40 -0.20 -9.41 5.12
N ASN A 41 -0.96 -9.97 4.19
CA ASN A 41 -0.45 -10.32 2.87
C ASN A 41 -1.07 -9.39 1.81
N ILE A 42 -0.30 -9.06 0.79
CA ILE A 42 -0.73 -8.21 -0.31
C ILE A 42 -0.43 -8.93 -1.62
N VAL A 43 -1.44 -9.12 -2.44
CA VAL A 43 -1.32 -9.87 -3.69
C VAL A 43 -1.81 -8.99 -4.85
N THR A 44 -1.05 -8.97 -5.94
CA THR A 44 -1.46 -8.26 -7.16
C THR A 44 -2.64 -8.96 -7.81
N LYS A 45 -3.65 -8.20 -8.19
CA LYS A 45 -4.80 -8.73 -8.94
C LYS A 45 -4.36 -9.16 -10.34
N LYS A 46 -4.98 -10.24 -10.84
CA LYS A 46 -4.62 -10.81 -12.15
C LYS A 46 -5.34 -10.15 -13.33
N GLU A 47 -6.59 -9.79 -13.16
CA GLU A 47 -7.44 -9.36 -14.27
C GLU A 47 -7.63 -7.85 -14.37
N VAL A 48 -7.43 -7.13 -13.29
CA VAL A 48 -7.55 -5.67 -13.24
C VAL A 48 -6.38 -5.08 -12.47
N SER A 49 -6.15 -3.79 -12.63
CA SER A 49 -5.14 -3.08 -11.85
C SER A 49 -5.58 -2.99 -10.40
N GLY A 50 -4.70 -3.35 -9.48
CA GLY A 50 -4.98 -3.26 -8.05
C GLY A 50 -4.41 -4.41 -7.26
N ILE A 51 -4.77 -4.45 -6.00
CA ILE A 51 -4.25 -5.42 -5.05
C ILE A 51 -5.36 -5.99 -4.17
N ASP A 52 -5.12 -7.20 -3.67
CA ASP A 52 -5.93 -7.82 -2.63
C ASP A 52 -5.11 -7.83 -1.35
N ILE A 53 -5.66 -7.28 -0.27
CA ILE A 53 -5.01 -7.22 1.03
C ILE A 53 -5.72 -8.20 1.96
N TYR A 54 -4.98 -9.19 2.45
CA TYR A 54 -5.49 -10.23 3.34
C TYR A 54 -4.96 -10.00 4.75
N VAL A 55 -5.86 -9.79 5.71
CA VAL A 55 -5.51 -9.58 7.11
C VAL A 55 -5.98 -10.79 7.90
N LYS A 56 -5.07 -11.46 8.60
CA LYS A 56 -5.38 -12.64 9.40
C LYS A 56 -6.34 -12.31 10.54
N GLU A 57 -7.10 -13.31 10.96
CA GLU A 57 -7.97 -13.17 12.13
C GLU A 57 -7.16 -12.76 13.37
N ASN A 58 -7.80 -12.00 14.23
CA ASN A 58 -7.22 -11.51 15.50
C ASN A 58 -6.02 -10.56 15.35
N THR A 59 -5.71 -10.08 14.15
CA THR A 59 -4.69 -9.04 13.96
C THR A 59 -5.17 -7.73 14.58
N LYS A 60 -4.34 -7.10 15.41
CA LYS A 60 -4.71 -5.88 16.12
C LYS A 60 -3.71 -4.75 15.88
N PHE A 61 -4.26 -3.60 15.50
CA PHE A 61 -3.53 -2.34 15.43
C PHE A 61 -2.28 -2.35 14.52
N GLU A 62 -2.24 -3.19 13.51
CA GLU A 62 -1.19 -3.13 12.51
C GLU A 62 -1.51 -2.09 11.44
N PHE A 63 -0.48 -1.50 10.88
CA PHE A 63 -0.61 -0.46 9.86
C PHE A 63 -0.56 -1.05 8.46
N VAL A 64 -1.39 -0.50 7.58
CA VAL A 64 -1.32 -0.76 6.14
C VAL A 64 -1.28 0.59 5.43
N HIS A 65 -0.23 0.83 4.66
CA HIS A 65 -0.08 2.05 3.88
C HIS A 65 -0.13 1.73 2.39
N ILE A 66 -0.95 2.47 1.65
CA ILE A 66 -1.12 2.26 0.21
C ILE A 66 -0.92 3.59 -0.52
N PRO A 67 0.29 4.16 -0.50
CA PRO A 67 0.53 5.44 -1.14
C PRO A 67 0.56 5.32 -2.67
N VAL A 68 0.02 6.34 -3.32
CA VAL A 68 0.03 6.47 -4.77
C VAL A 68 0.76 7.76 -5.13
N ILE A 69 1.79 7.62 -5.95
CA ILE A 69 2.60 8.75 -6.39
C ILE A 69 2.33 9.02 -7.87
N ILE A 70 1.96 10.23 -8.21
CA ILE A 70 1.76 10.66 -9.59
C ILE A 70 2.66 11.87 -9.83
N THR A 71 3.66 11.70 -10.68
CA THR A 71 4.61 12.75 -11.02
C THR A 71 4.45 13.25 -12.46
N GLN A 72 3.62 12.56 -13.26
CA GLN A 72 3.36 12.92 -14.65
C GLN A 72 2.04 13.66 -14.76
N SER A 73 2.06 14.83 -15.40
CA SER A 73 0.87 15.61 -15.64
C SER A 73 -0.10 14.89 -16.56
N GLY A 74 -1.39 14.90 -16.23
CA GLY A 74 -2.43 14.28 -17.04
C GLY A 74 -2.59 12.78 -16.88
N LEU A 75 -1.78 12.16 -16.02
CA LEU A 75 -1.92 10.72 -15.76
C LEU A 75 -3.13 10.43 -14.87
N THR A 76 -3.91 9.44 -15.26
CA THR A 76 -4.98 8.89 -14.43
C THR A 76 -4.63 7.47 -14.04
N ASP A 77 -4.66 7.17 -12.74
CA ASP A 77 -4.38 5.83 -12.22
C ASP A 77 -5.61 5.31 -11.51
N VAL A 78 -6.33 4.39 -12.15
CA VAL A 78 -7.52 3.75 -11.59
C VAL A 78 -7.15 2.36 -11.11
N VAL A 79 -7.35 2.11 -9.83
CA VAL A 79 -7.02 0.81 -9.21
C VAL A 79 -8.18 0.30 -8.37
N TYR A 80 -8.25 -1.00 -8.24
CA TYR A 80 -9.24 -1.68 -7.41
C TYR A 80 -8.53 -2.38 -6.26
N ASN A 81 -8.74 -1.92 -5.05
CA ASN A 81 -8.11 -2.50 -3.86
C ASN A 81 -9.20 -3.12 -2.99
N ASP A 82 -9.07 -4.42 -2.72
CA ASP A 82 -10.01 -5.15 -1.87
C ASP A 82 -9.33 -5.59 -0.59
N PHE A 83 -10.03 -5.41 0.52
CA PHE A 83 -9.56 -5.82 1.84
C PHE A 83 -10.37 -7.02 2.32
N TYR A 84 -9.68 -8.08 2.68
CA TYR A 84 -10.26 -9.29 3.26
C TYR A 84 -9.81 -9.35 4.70
N ILE A 85 -10.64 -8.86 5.60
CA ILE A 85 -10.30 -8.72 7.02
C ILE A 85 -10.82 -9.93 7.78
N GLY A 86 -9.91 -10.65 8.42
CA GLY A 86 -10.25 -11.81 9.21
C GLY A 86 -11.07 -11.47 10.46
N LYS A 87 -11.69 -12.47 11.04
CA LYS A 87 -12.54 -12.31 12.23
C LYS A 87 -11.77 -11.63 13.37
N ASN A 88 -12.39 -10.65 14.01
CA ASN A 88 -11.81 -9.90 15.13
C ASN A 88 -10.53 -9.14 14.78
N ALA A 89 -10.21 -8.95 13.50
CA ALA A 89 -9.04 -8.19 13.08
C ALA A 89 -9.38 -6.72 12.90
N ASN A 90 -8.38 -5.85 13.13
CA ASN A 90 -8.45 -4.47 12.75
C ASN A 90 -7.09 -3.99 12.27
N VAL A 91 -7.10 -3.06 11.33
CA VAL A 91 -5.89 -2.44 10.78
C VAL A 91 -6.10 -0.94 10.71
N ILE A 92 -5.00 -0.24 10.62
CA ILE A 92 -5.00 1.22 10.57
C ILE A 92 -4.53 1.69 9.21
#